data_db748e7816307cb33ee5db22fbaf0a5a
#
_entry.id   db748e7816307cb33ee5db22fbaf0a5a
#
_cell.length_a   1.000
_cell.length_b   1.000
_cell.length_c   1.000
_cell.angle_alpha   90.00
_cell.angle_beta   90.00
_cell.angle_gamma   90.00
#
_symmetry.space_group_name_H-M   'P 1'
#
loop_
_entity.id
_entity.type
_entity.pdbx_description
1 polymer ?
#
loop_
_entity_poly.entity_id
_entity_poly.type
_entity_poly.pdbx_seq_one_letter_code
_entity_poly.pdbx_strand_id
1 'polypeptide(L)'
;MSRLNDQPRNTLWILTEVYYPEEISTGFYLTAIAEGLASNRTVKVLTGQPKHMSRGQRAAKREVRNGVEIFRAWGTTLDKNVMIYRLINMITIGISIFLKSLSRFRKGDQILVVTAPPSLPVTTTLAALIKGASLTLLVQDSYPEILIAVGAVKRESAFVKIVNFVNRWVYKYASKIIVMGRDMNELFVRKTAGLDVPIVTIPNWADLNAIQPTNRDDNSLLKDLGISDKFVLMYAGNIGHPTDVETIVDCAQMLLDRKEFHFVFIGAGVKKKWLGDEVAKRALKNVTVLDYRPRSEQIIFLNACDIGLVALVKGMWGTAMPSRTYNIMAAGKPIIALTEEKSELARVIDEEQIGWQVAPGDAEALRDAIVEMYESPATLAAMGTRAREAALAKYSTEAALDAYRRALTHAELRAGASPPS
;
A
#
# COMPACT_ATOMS: atom_id res chain seq x y z
N MET A 1 -43.30 17.46 -17.80
CA MET A 1 -42.42 16.34 -18.06
C MET A 1 -41.08 16.91 -18.51
N SER A 2 -40.18 17.19 -17.57
CA SER A 2 -38.84 17.72 -17.80
C SER A 2 -37.93 16.59 -18.31
N ARG A 3 -37.39 16.74 -19.49
CA ARG A 3 -36.27 15.89 -19.98
C ARG A 3 -35.09 16.17 -19.07
N LEU A 4 -34.86 15.30 -18.10
CA LEU A 4 -33.66 15.26 -17.32
C LEU A 4 -32.49 15.04 -18.29
N ASN A 5 -31.55 15.94 -18.23
CA ASN A 5 -30.31 16.07 -18.98
C ASN A 5 -29.60 14.69 -19.07
N ASP A 6 -29.75 14.02 -20.21
CA ASP A 6 -29.07 12.78 -20.55
C ASP A 6 -27.68 13.10 -21.13
N GLN A 7 -26.87 13.80 -20.31
CA GLN A 7 -25.43 13.86 -20.58
C GLN A 7 -24.86 12.46 -20.34
N PRO A 8 -24.15 11.86 -21.28
CA PRO A 8 -23.51 10.58 -21.07
C PRO A 8 -22.56 10.70 -19.87
N ARG A 9 -22.94 10.10 -18.74
CA ARG A 9 -22.09 10.09 -17.55
C ARG A 9 -20.81 9.37 -17.92
N ASN A 10 -19.71 10.13 -18.05
CA ASN A 10 -18.40 9.58 -18.37
C ASN A 10 -18.05 8.47 -17.40
N THR A 11 -17.70 7.29 -17.92
CA THR A 11 -17.37 6.13 -17.10
C THR A 11 -16.01 6.33 -16.44
N LEU A 12 -15.91 6.05 -15.15
CA LEU A 12 -14.61 5.87 -14.48
C LEU A 12 -14.14 4.44 -14.67
N TRP A 13 -13.01 4.26 -15.32
CA TRP A 13 -12.30 3.00 -15.41
C TRP A 13 -11.18 2.95 -14.38
N ILE A 14 -11.14 1.90 -13.56
CA ILE A 14 -10.04 1.64 -12.65
C ILE A 14 -9.23 0.46 -13.21
N LEU A 15 -7.93 0.70 -13.46
CA LEU A 15 -7.02 -0.29 -14.02
C LEU A 15 -5.99 -0.71 -12.99
N THR A 16 -5.94 -2.01 -12.75
CA THR A 16 -5.05 -2.63 -11.76
C THR A 16 -4.77 -4.09 -12.14
N GLU A 17 -3.65 -4.65 -11.70
CA GLU A 17 -3.43 -6.10 -11.80
C GLU A 17 -4.20 -6.85 -10.70
N VAL A 18 -4.39 -6.23 -9.54
CA VAL A 18 -4.93 -6.84 -8.32
C VAL A 18 -6.21 -6.15 -7.89
N TYR A 19 -7.27 -6.92 -7.77
CA TYR A 19 -8.59 -6.46 -7.36
C TYR A 19 -9.32 -7.58 -6.61
N TYR A 20 -10.52 -7.34 -6.09
CA TYR A 20 -11.37 -8.39 -5.51
C TYR A 20 -11.35 -9.70 -6.34
N PRO A 21 -11.26 -10.88 -5.73
CA PRO A 21 -11.28 -11.20 -4.28
C PRO A 21 -9.92 -11.15 -3.57
N GLU A 22 -8.91 -10.52 -4.12
CA GLU A 22 -7.59 -10.43 -3.50
C GLU A 22 -7.59 -9.40 -2.35
N GLU A 23 -7.28 -9.85 -1.14
CA GLU A 23 -7.27 -9.03 0.09
C GLU A 23 -5.92 -8.38 0.41
N ILE A 24 -4.93 -8.52 -0.46
CA ILE A 24 -3.69 -7.76 -0.28
C ILE A 24 -3.97 -6.26 -0.39
N SER A 25 -3.10 -5.44 0.21
CA SER A 25 -3.31 -4.00 0.39
C SER A 25 -3.86 -3.30 -0.86
N THR A 26 -3.20 -3.46 -2.02
CA THR A 26 -3.64 -2.87 -3.29
C THR A 26 -5.06 -3.29 -3.68
N GLY A 27 -5.38 -4.58 -3.61
CA GLY A 27 -6.70 -5.11 -3.94
C GLY A 27 -7.78 -4.55 -3.03
N PHE A 28 -7.51 -4.52 -1.74
CA PHE A 28 -8.43 -3.98 -0.72
C PHE A 28 -8.76 -2.51 -0.98
N TYR A 29 -7.76 -1.64 -1.10
CA TYR A 29 -7.99 -0.21 -1.30
C TYR A 29 -8.68 0.09 -2.62
N LEU A 30 -8.28 -0.55 -3.70
CA LEU A 30 -8.90 -0.31 -5.01
C LEU A 30 -10.34 -0.83 -5.07
N THR A 31 -10.64 -1.91 -4.36
CA THR A 31 -12.03 -2.40 -4.23
C THR A 31 -12.86 -1.37 -3.47
N ALA A 32 -12.39 -0.86 -2.34
CA ALA A 32 -13.09 0.17 -1.57
C ALA A 32 -13.27 1.47 -2.36
N ILE A 33 -12.24 1.93 -3.09
CA ILE A 33 -12.34 3.12 -3.97
C ILE A 33 -13.40 2.90 -5.05
N ALA A 34 -13.37 1.77 -5.75
CA ALA A 34 -14.31 1.50 -6.82
C ALA A 34 -15.76 1.44 -6.33
N GLU A 35 -16.00 0.69 -5.27
CA GLU A 35 -17.34 0.51 -4.69
C GLU A 35 -17.86 1.79 -4.05
N GLY A 36 -17.00 2.54 -3.34
CA GLY A 36 -17.38 3.82 -2.74
C GLY A 36 -17.70 4.91 -3.76
N LEU A 37 -17.07 4.86 -4.95
CA LEU A 37 -17.36 5.79 -6.06
C LEU A 37 -18.56 5.33 -6.90
N ALA A 38 -18.91 4.04 -6.90
CA ALA A 38 -20.02 3.52 -7.68
C ALA A 38 -21.39 4.02 -7.20
N SER A 39 -21.46 4.57 -5.97
CA SER A 39 -22.70 5.15 -5.42
C SER A 39 -23.21 6.37 -6.20
N ASN A 40 -22.33 7.12 -6.88
CA ASN A 40 -22.68 8.39 -7.54
C ASN A 40 -22.25 8.48 -9.01
N ARG A 41 -21.58 7.48 -9.56
CA ARG A 41 -21.14 7.44 -10.96
C ARG A 41 -21.00 6.01 -11.49
N THR A 42 -20.93 5.86 -12.80
CA THR A 42 -20.62 4.55 -13.42
C THR A 42 -19.14 4.22 -13.23
N VAL A 43 -18.85 3.14 -12.51
CA VAL A 43 -17.49 2.65 -12.27
C VAL A 43 -17.32 1.27 -12.90
N LYS A 44 -16.24 1.10 -13.63
CA LYS A 44 -15.82 -0.18 -14.23
C LYS A 44 -14.37 -0.48 -13.87
N VAL A 45 -14.08 -1.74 -13.62
CA VAL A 45 -12.73 -2.19 -13.29
C VAL A 45 -12.22 -3.12 -14.38
N LEU A 46 -10.99 -2.89 -14.82
CA LEU A 46 -10.24 -3.80 -15.68
C LEU A 46 -9.03 -4.32 -14.91
N THR A 47 -9.03 -5.61 -14.60
CA THR A 47 -8.05 -6.24 -13.71
C THR A 47 -7.55 -7.58 -14.26
N GLY A 48 -6.54 -8.16 -13.62
CA GLY A 48 -6.10 -9.54 -13.88
C GLY A 48 -7.00 -10.59 -13.22
N GLN A 49 -6.65 -11.87 -13.40
CA GLN A 49 -7.19 -12.96 -12.59
C GLN A 49 -6.52 -13.00 -11.21
N PRO A 50 -7.20 -13.46 -10.15
CA PRO A 50 -6.61 -13.61 -8.83
C PRO A 50 -5.34 -14.48 -8.85
N LYS A 51 -4.28 -14.06 -8.14
CA LYS A 51 -2.97 -14.72 -8.19
C LYS A 51 -2.32 -14.92 -6.83
N HIS A 52 -2.74 -14.17 -5.81
CA HIS A 52 -2.04 -14.10 -4.52
C HIS A 52 -2.65 -15.03 -3.47
N MET A 53 -3.90 -14.84 -3.13
CA MET A 53 -4.58 -15.60 -2.06
C MET A 53 -5.42 -16.76 -2.60
N SER A 54 -5.92 -16.65 -3.83
CA SER A 54 -6.81 -17.63 -4.47
C SER A 54 -6.08 -18.38 -5.57
N ARG A 55 -4.86 -18.87 -5.34
CA ARG A 55 -4.12 -19.66 -6.33
C ARG A 55 -4.97 -20.86 -6.78
N GLY A 56 -5.23 -20.94 -8.09
CA GLY A 56 -6.03 -22.01 -8.68
C GLY A 56 -7.52 -21.73 -8.78
N GLN A 57 -8.07 -20.73 -8.08
CA GLN A 57 -9.45 -20.31 -8.28
C GLN A 57 -9.52 -19.27 -9.41
N ARG A 58 -10.33 -19.54 -10.43
CA ARG A 58 -10.62 -18.59 -11.50
C ARG A 58 -11.87 -17.80 -11.14
N ALA A 59 -11.73 -16.49 -11.02
CA ALA A 59 -12.88 -15.62 -10.93
C ALA A 59 -13.56 -15.44 -12.30
N ALA A 60 -14.84 -15.07 -12.30
CA ALA A 60 -15.60 -14.84 -13.53
C ALA A 60 -14.92 -13.81 -14.44
N LYS A 61 -14.95 -14.01 -15.76
CA LYS A 61 -14.37 -13.05 -16.72
C LYS A 61 -15.06 -11.69 -16.70
N ARG A 62 -16.33 -11.65 -16.30
CA ARG A 62 -17.14 -10.46 -16.09
C ARG A 62 -18.09 -10.73 -14.92
N GLU A 63 -18.20 -9.80 -14.02
CA GLU A 63 -19.14 -9.84 -12.89
C GLU A 63 -19.52 -8.41 -12.47
N VAL A 64 -20.58 -8.28 -11.69
CA VAL A 64 -20.99 -7.03 -11.06
C VAL A 64 -20.98 -7.23 -9.56
N ARG A 65 -20.32 -6.31 -8.83
CA ARG A 65 -20.23 -6.33 -7.37
C ARG A 65 -20.41 -4.91 -6.84
N ASN A 66 -21.35 -4.71 -5.95
CA ASN A 66 -21.62 -3.43 -5.29
C ASN A 66 -21.67 -2.23 -6.27
N GLY A 67 -22.35 -2.40 -7.42
CA GLY A 67 -22.49 -1.39 -8.47
C GLY A 67 -21.28 -1.24 -9.40
N VAL A 68 -20.21 -2.00 -9.19
CA VAL A 68 -19.00 -1.99 -10.03
C VAL A 68 -19.03 -3.13 -11.03
N GLU A 69 -18.87 -2.81 -12.32
CA GLU A 69 -18.71 -3.81 -13.38
C GLU A 69 -17.24 -4.19 -13.54
N ILE A 70 -16.89 -5.45 -13.27
CA ILE A 70 -15.52 -5.96 -13.23
C ILE A 70 -15.24 -6.78 -14.48
N PHE A 71 -14.18 -6.47 -15.19
CA PHE A 71 -13.68 -7.19 -16.35
C PHE A 71 -12.29 -7.77 -16.06
N ARG A 72 -12.11 -9.07 -16.25
CA ARG A 72 -10.81 -9.71 -16.04
C ARG A 72 -10.08 -9.95 -17.35
N ALA A 73 -8.85 -9.46 -17.39
CA ALA A 73 -7.91 -9.68 -18.47
C ALA A 73 -7.24 -11.06 -18.31
N TRP A 74 -6.86 -11.66 -19.43
CA TRP A 74 -6.02 -12.83 -19.42
C TRP A 74 -4.55 -12.45 -19.22
N GLY A 75 -3.80 -13.30 -18.57
CA GLY A 75 -2.36 -13.20 -18.42
C GLY A 75 -1.78 -14.55 -18.02
N THR A 76 -0.50 -14.77 -18.30
CA THR A 76 0.19 -15.96 -17.82
C THR A 76 0.38 -15.92 -16.31
N THR A 77 0.47 -17.11 -15.69
CA THR A 77 0.65 -17.27 -14.24
C THR A 77 1.85 -18.16 -13.94
N LEU A 78 2.97 -17.90 -14.65
CA LEU A 78 4.24 -18.62 -14.49
C LEU A 78 4.86 -18.34 -13.13
N ASP A 79 5.80 -19.18 -12.70
CA ASP A 79 6.44 -19.08 -11.38
C ASP A 79 7.11 -17.71 -11.19
N LYS A 80 6.69 -17.03 -10.13
CA LYS A 80 7.19 -15.69 -9.76
C LYS A 80 8.63 -15.69 -9.26
N ASN A 81 9.18 -16.84 -8.88
CA ASN A 81 10.55 -16.95 -8.39
C ASN A 81 11.58 -16.86 -9.53
N VAL A 82 11.14 -17.11 -10.78
CA VAL A 82 11.98 -17.02 -11.97
C VAL A 82 11.79 -15.64 -12.62
N MET A 83 12.85 -14.86 -12.72
CA MET A 83 12.82 -13.47 -13.22
C MET A 83 12.22 -13.36 -14.63
N ILE A 84 12.61 -14.25 -15.56
CA ILE A 84 12.09 -14.24 -16.93
C ILE A 84 10.57 -14.52 -16.95
N TYR A 85 10.07 -15.39 -16.09
CA TYR A 85 8.65 -15.68 -15.99
C TYR A 85 7.85 -14.49 -15.41
N ARG A 86 8.44 -13.72 -14.49
CA ARG A 86 7.84 -12.45 -14.02
C ARG A 86 7.69 -11.46 -15.17
N LEU A 87 8.71 -11.35 -16.03
CA LEU A 87 8.67 -10.47 -17.20
C LEU A 87 7.59 -10.93 -18.20
N ILE A 88 7.50 -12.23 -18.49
CA ILE A 88 6.46 -12.78 -19.36
C ILE A 88 5.07 -12.52 -18.79
N ASN A 89 4.85 -12.75 -17.50
CA ASN A 89 3.58 -12.46 -16.84
C ASN A 89 3.21 -10.98 -16.95
N MET A 90 4.18 -10.07 -16.76
CA MET A 90 3.97 -8.63 -16.87
C MET A 90 3.62 -8.19 -18.30
N ILE A 91 4.29 -8.75 -19.31
CA ILE A 91 4.04 -8.44 -20.73
C ILE A 91 2.67 -8.96 -21.15
N THR A 92 2.33 -10.21 -20.85
CA THR A 92 1.07 -10.82 -21.28
C THR A 92 -0.14 -10.14 -20.68
N ILE A 93 -0.12 -9.81 -19.40
CA ILE A 93 -1.20 -9.05 -18.77
C ILE A 93 -1.28 -7.62 -19.31
N GLY A 94 -0.15 -6.97 -19.54
CA GLY A 94 -0.08 -5.62 -20.12
C GLY A 94 -0.71 -5.56 -21.52
N ILE A 95 -0.37 -6.49 -22.41
CA ILE A 95 -0.97 -6.60 -23.76
C ILE A 95 -2.48 -6.86 -23.66
N SER A 96 -2.90 -7.81 -22.80
CA SER A 96 -4.31 -8.14 -22.65
C SER A 96 -5.13 -6.96 -22.13
N ILE A 97 -4.61 -6.21 -21.15
CA ILE A 97 -5.26 -5.00 -20.63
C ILE A 97 -5.30 -3.93 -21.72
N PHE A 98 -4.22 -3.71 -22.47
CA PHE A 98 -4.17 -2.74 -23.57
C PHE A 98 -5.25 -3.02 -24.63
N LEU A 99 -5.32 -4.25 -25.14
CA LEU A 99 -6.31 -4.63 -26.17
C LEU A 99 -7.75 -4.47 -25.66
N LYS A 100 -8.01 -4.86 -24.40
CA LYS A 100 -9.32 -4.66 -23.77
C LYS A 100 -9.64 -3.18 -23.57
N SER A 101 -8.66 -2.36 -23.23
CA SER A 101 -8.81 -0.91 -23.11
C SER A 101 -9.19 -0.29 -24.44
N LEU A 102 -8.50 -0.64 -25.53
CA LEU A 102 -8.84 -0.18 -26.87
C LEU A 102 -10.26 -0.55 -27.30
N SER A 103 -10.76 -1.71 -26.89
CA SER A 103 -12.12 -2.14 -27.25
C SER A 103 -13.23 -1.51 -26.40
N ARG A 104 -12.90 -0.98 -25.21
CA ARG A 104 -13.89 -0.58 -24.20
C ARG A 104 -13.91 0.90 -23.89
N PHE A 105 -12.75 1.58 -23.93
CA PHE A 105 -12.68 3.02 -23.64
C PHE A 105 -13.38 3.81 -24.70
N ARG A 106 -14.01 4.89 -24.29
CA ARG A 106 -14.69 5.86 -25.13
C ARG A 106 -14.10 7.24 -24.90
N LYS A 107 -14.26 8.12 -25.87
CA LYS A 107 -13.88 9.52 -25.73
C LYS A 107 -14.61 10.14 -24.53
N GLY A 108 -13.84 10.82 -23.66
CA GLY A 108 -14.36 11.45 -22.46
C GLY A 108 -14.38 10.53 -21.21
N ASP A 109 -14.11 9.24 -21.34
CA ASP A 109 -13.96 8.38 -20.15
C ASP A 109 -12.81 8.88 -19.27
N GLN A 110 -12.93 8.63 -17.96
CA GLN A 110 -11.89 8.88 -16.97
C GLN A 110 -11.22 7.57 -16.58
N ILE A 111 -9.91 7.59 -16.46
CA ILE A 111 -9.13 6.39 -16.14
C ILE A 111 -8.33 6.67 -14.88
N LEU A 112 -8.45 5.81 -13.88
CA LEU A 112 -7.58 5.72 -12.72
C LEU A 112 -6.70 4.49 -12.87
N VAL A 113 -5.39 4.67 -13.04
CA VAL A 113 -4.44 3.56 -13.20
C VAL A 113 -3.41 3.57 -12.09
N VAL A 114 -3.08 2.38 -11.56
CA VAL A 114 -2.05 2.22 -10.52
C VAL A 114 -0.68 1.94 -11.11
N THR A 115 0.39 2.22 -10.35
CA THR A 115 1.79 1.99 -10.78
C THR A 115 2.27 0.54 -10.70
N ALA A 116 1.47 -0.37 -10.17
CA ALA A 116 1.80 -1.80 -10.06
C ALA A 116 0.90 -2.66 -10.96
N PRO A 117 1.44 -3.42 -11.94
CA PRO A 117 2.87 -3.50 -12.33
C PRO A 117 3.33 -2.27 -13.13
N PRO A 118 4.64 -1.98 -13.19
CA PRO A 118 5.18 -0.78 -13.85
C PRO A 118 4.83 -0.62 -15.34
N SER A 119 4.48 -1.69 -16.04
CA SER A 119 4.03 -1.65 -17.45
C SER A 119 2.61 -1.09 -17.61
N LEU A 120 1.79 -1.17 -16.58
CA LEU A 120 0.37 -0.82 -16.65
C LEU A 120 0.13 0.66 -16.96
N PRO A 121 0.79 1.63 -16.31
CA PRO A 121 0.67 3.04 -16.67
C PRO A 121 1.00 3.33 -18.12
N VAL A 122 2.04 2.69 -18.67
CA VAL A 122 2.50 2.90 -20.04
C VAL A 122 1.45 2.46 -21.05
N THR A 123 1.00 1.21 -20.95
CA THR A 123 -0.01 0.64 -21.86
C THR A 123 -1.35 1.37 -21.74
N THR A 124 -1.71 1.78 -20.53
CA THR A 124 -2.96 2.52 -20.27
C THR A 124 -2.90 3.94 -20.84
N THR A 125 -1.77 4.65 -20.68
CA THR A 125 -1.59 5.99 -21.26
C THR A 125 -1.73 5.94 -22.79
N LEU A 126 -1.10 4.95 -23.45
CA LEU A 126 -1.23 4.79 -24.89
C LEU A 126 -2.69 4.54 -25.30
N ALA A 127 -3.40 3.66 -24.60
CA ALA A 127 -4.82 3.40 -24.87
C ALA A 127 -5.70 4.63 -24.63
N ALA A 128 -5.43 5.41 -23.57
CA ALA A 128 -6.14 6.63 -23.24
C ALA A 128 -5.97 7.70 -24.35
N LEU A 129 -4.76 7.89 -24.83
CA LEU A 129 -4.45 8.82 -25.92
C LEU A 129 -5.21 8.45 -27.21
N ILE A 130 -5.16 7.16 -27.60
CA ILE A 130 -5.86 6.67 -28.81
C ILE A 130 -7.38 6.87 -28.69
N LYS A 131 -7.92 6.75 -27.49
CA LYS A 131 -9.39 6.80 -27.26
C LYS A 131 -9.90 8.16 -26.84
N GLY A 132 -9.04 9.14 -26.59
CA GLY A 132 -9.42 10.45 -26.09
C GLY A 132 -10.02 10.42 -24.69
N ALA A 133 -9.48 9.57 -23.83
CA ALA A 133 -9.84 9.45 -22.42
C ALA A 133 -8.84 10.19 -21.53
N SER A 134 -9.28 10.71 -20.39
CA SER A 134 -8.40 11.35 -19.41
C SER A 134 -7.78 10.34 -18.47
N LEU A 135 -6.50 10.52 -18.09
CA LEU A 135 -5.75 9.57 -17.27
C LEU A 135 -5.34 10.21 -15.94
N THR A 136 -5.73 9.61 -14.84
CA THR A 136 -5.21 9.89 -13.49
C THR A 136 -4.30 8.74 -13.07
N LEU A 137 -3.07 9.06 -12.66
CA LEU A 137 -2.12 8.08 -12.14
C LEU A 137 -2.23 8.00 -10.62
N LEU A 138 -2.47 6.81 -10.07
CA LEU A 138 -2.41 6.53 -8.63
C LEU A 138 -1.09 5.83 -8.31
N VAL A 139 -0.21 6.53 -7.62
CA VAL A 139 1.12 6.03 -7.26
C VAL A 139 1.05 5.30 -5.93
N GLN A 140 1.14 3.98 -5.97
CA GLN A 140 1.27 3.16 -4.76
C GLN A 140 2.73 2.91 -4.41
N ASP A 141 3.53 2.59 -5.42
CA ASP A 141 4.98 2.43 -5.32
C ASP A 141 5.67 3.29 -6.38
N SER A 142 6.74 4.01 -5.99
CA SER A 142 7.52 4.81 -6.93
C SER A 142 8.64 3.98 -7.57
N TYR A 143 8.58 3.83 -8.88
CA TYR A 143 9.62 3.20 -9.69
C TYR A 143 10.40 4.27 -10.47
N PRO A 144 11.73 4.14 -10.61
CA PRO A 144 12.60 3.03 -10.16
C PRO A 144 13.08 3.15 -8.71
N GLU A 145 12.65 4.14 -7.93
CA GLU A 145 13.19 4.49 -6.62
C GLU A 145 13.16 3.31 -5.64
N ILE A 146 12.05 2.55 -5.59
CA ILE A 146 11.96 1.37 -4.71
C ILE A 146 12.98 0.29 -5.08
N LEU A 147 13.29 0.10 -6.37
CA LEU A 147 14.30 -0.86 -6.82
C LEU A 147 15.71 -0.41 -6.45
N ILE A 148 15.96 0.90 -6.43
CA ILE A 148 17.22 1.49 -5.97
C ILE A 148 17.36 1.31 -4.47
N ALA A 149 16.32 1.61 -3.70
CA ALA A 149 16.32 1.49 -2.23
C ALA A 149 16.62 0.07 -1.75
N VAL A 150 16.05 -0.95 -2.43
CA VAL A 150 16.31 -2.36 -2.09
C VAL A 150 17.60 -2.92 -2.72
N GLY A 151 18.40 -2.08 -3.38
CA GLY A 151 19.67 -2.49 -3.99
C GLY A 151 19.55 -3.36 -5.25
N ALA A 152 18.35 -3.49 -5.82
CA ALA A 152 18.12 -4.30 -7.02
C ALA A 152 18.72 -3.68 -8.30
N VAL A 153 18.83 -2.35 -8.33
CA VAL A 153 19.44 -1.60 -9.45
C VAL A 153 20.27 -0.42 -8.93
N LYS A 154 21.34 -0.10 -9.64
CA LYS A 154 22.14 1.10 -9.32
C LYS A 154 21.46 2.35 -9.88
N ARG A 155 21.52 3.46 -9.15
CA ARG A 155 20.89 4.76 -9.51
C ARG A 155 21.34 5.26 -10.88
N GLU A 156 22.61 5.07 -11.22
CA GLU A 156 23.25 5.56 -12.45
C GLU A 156 23.04 4.64 -13.66
N SER A 157 22.38 3.48 -13.47
CA SER A 157 22.23 2.47 -14.53
C SER A 157 21.40 2.98 -15.70
N ALA A 158 21.70 2.46 -16.90
CA ALA A 158 20.91 2.75 -18.10
C ALA A 158 19.43 2.36 -17.92
N PHE A 159 19.15 1.29 -17.18
CA PHE A 159 17.80 0.87 -16.84
C PHE A 159 17.03 1.99 -16.12
N VAL A 160 17.62 2.60 -15.09
CA VAL A 160 16.99 3.71 -14.32
C VAL A 160 16.72 4.90 -15.24
N LYS A 161 17.67 5.25 -16.13
CA LYS A 161 17.48 6.35 -17.09
C LYS A 161 16.31 6.08 -18.05
N ILE A 162 16.20 4.86 -18.57
CA ILE A 162 15.11 4.45 -19.48
C ILE A 162 13.78 4.49 -18.75
N VAL A 163 13.69 3.93 -17.53
CA VAL A 163 12.45 3.93 -16.74
C VAL A 163 12.02 5.36 -16.43
N ASN A 164 12.93 6.23 -16.04
CA ASN A 164 12.62 7.64 -15.78
C ASN A 164 12.16 8.38 -17.05
N PHE A 165 12.75 8.10 -18.21
CA PHE A 165 12.31 8.67 -19.50
C PHE A 165 10.87 8.23 -19.84
N VAL A 166 10.57 6.93 -19.70
CA VAL A 166 9.23 6.37 -19.94
C VAL A 166 8.22 6.92 -18.94
N ASN A 167 8.57 6.98 -17.66
CA ASN A 167 7.70 7.54 -16.63
C ASN A 167 7.40 9.02 -16.90
N ARG A 168 8.41 9.81 -17.32
CA ARG A 168 8.19 11.21 -17.67
C ARG A 168 7.22 11.37 -18.84
N TRP A 169 7.26 10.46 -19.81
CA TRP A 169 6.26 10.42 -20.89
C TRP A 169 4.85 10.15 -20.31
N VAL A 170 4.68 9.18 -19.41
CA VAL A 170 3.39 8.92 -18.72
C VAL A 170 2.92 10.16 -17.97
N TYR A 171 3.80 10.81 -17.20
CA TYR A 171 3.45 12.00 -16.40
C TYR A 171 3.02 13.17 -17.28
N LYS A 172 3.65 13.35 -18.46
CA LYS A 172 3.28 14.41 -19.41
C LYS A 172 1.83 14.30 -19.88
N TYR A 173 1.32 13.08 -20.03
CA TYR A 173 -0.04 12.83 -20.50
C TYR A 173 -1.04 12.50 -19.38
N ALA A 174 -0.59 12.45 -18.15
CA ALA A 174 -1.50 12.35 -17.01
C ALA A 174 -2.23 13.68 -16.77
N SER A 175 -3.54 13.63 -16.61
CA SER A 175 -4.33 14.79 -16.20
C SER A 175 -4.12 15.12 -14.71
N LYS A 176 -3.72 14.12 -13.92
CA LYS A 176 -3.47 14.23 -12.48
C LYS A 176 -2.63 13.07 -11.98
N ILE A 177 -1.85 13.31 -10.94
CA ILE A 177 -1.12 12.27 -10.19
C ILE A 177 -1.62 12.30 -8.74
N ILE A 178 -2.03 11.14 -8.23
CA ILE A 178 -2.40 10.94 -6.81
C ILE A 178 -1.28 10.17 -6.14
N VAL A 179 -0.80 10.66 -5.01
CA VAL A 179 0.24 10.06 -4.17
C VAL A 179 -0.26 9.85 -2.76
N MET A 180 0.37 8.97 -1.98
CA MET A 180 -0.12 8.55 -0.67
C MET A 180 0.54 9.26 0.52
N GLY A 181 1.54 10.10 0.28
CA GLY A 181 2.26 10.82 1.32
C GLY A 181 2.88 12.13 0.81
N ARG A 182 3.24 13.02 1.74
CA ARG A 182 3.86 14.33 1.44
C ARG A 182 5.27 14.16 0.88
N ASP A 183 6.03 13.20 1.37
CA ASP A 183 7.33 12.84 0.84
C ASP A 183 7.26 12.31 -0.60
N MET A 184 6.23 11.52 -0.90
CA MET A 184 5.92 11.12 -2.28
C MET A 184 5.54 12.33 -3.14
N ASN A 185 4.76 13.28 -2.60
CA ASN A 185 4.43 14.52 -3.30
C ASN A 185 5.70 15.30 -3.66
N GLU A 186 6.58 15.51 -2.70
CA GLU A 186 7.87 16.19 -2.91
C GLU A 186 8.74 15.48 -3.97
N LEU A 187 8.77 14.14 -3.95
CA LEU A 187 9.46 13.36 -4.97
C LEU A 187 8.85 13.59 -6.35
N PHE A 188 7.51 13.53 -6.45
CA PHE A 188 6.81 13.67 -7.71
C PHE A 188 6.85 15.09 -8.26
N VAL A 189 6.86 16.13 -7.44
CA VAL A 189 7.14 17.52 -7.86
C VAL A 189 8.50 17.59 -8.57
N ARG A 190 9.55 16.94 -8.03
CA ARG A 190 10.86 16.88 -8.69
C ARG A 190 10.82 16.07 -10.00
N LYS A 191 10.13 14.93 -10.02
CA LYS A 191 10.02 14.05 -11.21
C LYS A 191 9.22 14.69 -12.35
N THR A 192 8.30 15.58 -12.03
CA THR A 192 7.44 16.27 -12.99
C THR A 192 7.89 17.71 -13.27
N ALA A 193 9.05 18.14 -12.81
CA ALA A 193 9.56 19.48 -13.03
C ALA A 193 9.50 19.87 -14.53
N GLY A 194 8.87 21.02 -14.83
CA GLY A 194 8.62 21.49 -16.19
C GLY A 194 7.45 20.80 -16.91
N LEU A 195 6.63 20.01 -16.21
CA LEU A 195 5.35 19.50 -16.70
C LEU A 195 4.20 20.17 -15.95
N ASP A 196 3.12 20.47 -16.68
CA ASP A 196 1.89 21.02 -16.07
C ASP A 196 0.95 19.86 -15.69
N VAL A 197 1.26 19.15 -14.59
CA VAL A 197 0.43 18.07 -14.06
C VAL A 197 0.20 18.29 -12.56
N PRO A 198 -1.06 18.41 -12.10
CA PRO A 198 -1.36 18.55 -10.68
C PRO A 198 -1.09 17.26 -9.92
N ILE A 199 -0.49 17.42 -8.73
CA ILE A 199 -0.22 16.31 -7.81
C ILE A 199 -1.10 16.52 -6.58
N VAL A 200 -1.82 15.46 -6.18
CA VAL A 200 -2.73 15.47 -5.03
C VAL A 200 -2.31 14.36 -4.07
N THR A 201 -2.20 14.70 -2.79
CA THR A 201 -1.93 13.70 -1.74
C THR A 201 -3.24 13.19 -1.17
N ILE A 202 -3.46 11.86 -1.24
CA ILE A 202 -4.57 11.17 -0.61
C ILE A 202 -3.99 9.98 0.15
N PRO A 203 -3.93 10.02 1.48
CA PRO A 203 -3.38 8.92 2.27
C PRO A 203 -4.23 7.67 2.18
N ASN A 204 -3.64 6.51 2.44
CA ASN A 204 -4.39 5.31 2.75
C ASN A 204 -5.10 5.47 4.10
N TRP A 205 -5.98 4.54 4.43
CA TRP A 205 -6.83 4.57 5.61
C TRP A 205 -6.93 3.21 6.29
N ALA A 206 -7.59 3.15 7.43
CA ALA A 206 -7.95 1.91 8.10
C ALA A 206 -9.44 1.58 7.92
N ASP A 207 -9.76 0.28 7.97
CA ASP A 207 -11.14 -0.17 8.16
C ASP A 207 -11.50 -0.04 9.64
N LEU A 208 -12.01 1.13 10.00
CA LEU A 208 -12.33 1.49 11.39
C LEU A 208 -13.52 0.70 11.97
N ASN A 209 -14.33 0.08 11.13
CA ASN A 209 -15.42 -0.80 11.54
C ASN A 209 -14.91 -2.21 11.86
N ALA A 210 -13.99 -2.72 11.04
CA ALA A 210 -13.41 -4.05 11.24
C ALA A 210 -12.31 -4.06 12.30
N ILE A 211 -11.61 -2.92 12.52
CA ILE A 211 -10.49 -2.82 13.46
C ILE A 211 -10.86 -1.83 14.57
N GLN A 212 -11.04 -2.36 15.77
CA GLN A 212 -11.33 -1.59 16.98
C GLN A 212 -10.44 -2.03 18.13
N PRO A 213 -10.12 -1.17 19.09
CA PRO A 213 -9.46 -1.58 20.33
C PRO A 213 -10.29 -2.62 21.07
N THR A 214 -9.65 -3.70 21.53
CA THR A 214 -10.26 -4.75 22.36
C THR A 214 -9.40 -5.00 23.59
N ASN A 215 -10.01 -5.63 24.61
CA ASN A 215 -9.26 -6.01 25.80
C ASN A 215 -8.19 -7.03 25.45
N ARG A 216 -6.96 -6.75 25.90
CA ARG A 216 -5.80 -7.60 25.68
C ARG A 216 -5.89 -8.94 26.43
N ASP A 217 -6.45 -8.93 27.63
CA ASP A 217 -6.52 -10.13 28.51
C ASP A 217 -7.37 -11.25 27.90
N ASP A 218 -8.31 -10.88 27.00
CA ASP A 218 -9.18 -11.83 26.31
C ASP A 218 -8.60 -12.28 24.95
N ASN A 219 -7.43 -11.79 24.56
CA ASN A 219 -6.88 -12.03 23.24
C ASN A 219 -6.50 -13.52 23.03
N SER A 220 -7.15 -14.16 22.08
CA SER A 220 -6.97 -15.59 21.78
C SER A 220 -5.56 -15.89 21.27
N LEU A 221 -4.97 -15.01 20.43
CA LEU A 221 -3.63 -15.23 19.90
C LEU A 221 -2.56 -15.26 21.01
N LEU A 222 -2.67 -14.39 22.01
CA LEU A 222 -1.74 -14.37 23.13
C LEU A 222 -1.84 -15.66 23.98
N LYS A 223 -3.07 -16.14 24.20
CA LYS A 223 -3.35 -17.40 24.91
C LYS A 223 -2.80 -18.61 24.16
N ASP A 224 -3.07 -18.68 22.85
CA ASP A 224 -2.61 -19.75 21.97
C ASP A 224 -1.07 -19.85 21.90
N LEU A 225 -0.39 -18.70 21.95
CA LEU A 225 1.07 -18.62 21.94
C LEU A 225 1.71 -18.77 23.33
N GLY A 226 0.92 -18.73 24.42
CA GLY A 226 1.42 -18.77 25.79
C GLY A 226 2.27 -17.56 26.18
N ILE A 227 1.94 -16.36 25.64
CA ILE A 227 2.69 -15.12 25.85
C ILE A 227 1.81 -14.00 26.42
N SER A 228 0.73 -14.32 27.10
CA SER A 228 -0.20 -13.33 27.69
C SER A 228 0.47 -12.43 28.73
N ASP A 229 1.53 -12.92 29.39
CA ASP A 229 2.34 -12.21 30.39
C ASP A 229 3.47 -11.35 29.77
N LYS A 230 3.64 -11.39 28.43
CA LYS A 230 4.74 -10.70 27.74
C LYS A 230 4.34 -9.33 27.23
N PHE A 231 5.33 -8.44 27.13
CA PHE A 231 5.23 -7.21 26.36
C PHE A 231 5.51 -7.54 24.89
N VAL A 232 4.50 -7.41 24.05
CA VAL A 232 4.52 -7.93 22.68
C VAL A 232 4.78 -6.82 21.66
N LEU A 233 5.86 -6.97 20.89
CA LEU A 233 6.20 -6.14 19.74
C LEU A 233 5.80 -6.88 18.46
N MET A 234 4.96 -6.29 17.63
CA MET A 234 4.39 -7.00 16.48
C MET A 234 4.71 -6.35 15.16
N TYR A 235 5.30 -7.12 14.26
CA TYR A 235 5.37 -6.81 12.84
C TYR A 235 4.34 -7.66 12.08
N ALA A 236 3.32 -7.03 11.48
CA ALA A 236 2.31 -7.73 10.68
C ALA A 236 2.25 -7.19 9.25
N GLY A 237 2.56 -8.03 8.25
CA GLY A 237 2.49 -7.65 6.83
C GLY A 237 3.48 -8.35 5.92
N ASN A 238 3.77 -7.74 4.76
CA ASN A 238 4.72 -8.31 3.80
C ASN A 238 6.16 -8.25 4.35
N ILE A 239 6.80 -9.41 4.46
CA ILE A 239 8.20 -9.59 4.87
C ILE A 239 9.05 -9.62 3.59
N GLY A 240 9.11 -8.48 2.91
CA GLY A 240 9.74 -8.31 1.61
C GLY A 240 11.07 -7.56 1.64
N HIS A 241 11.70 -7.35 0.47
CA HIS A 241 12.94 -6.59 0.39
C HIS A 241 12.89 -5.17 0.95
N PRO A 242 11.77 -4.41 0.83
CA PRO A 242 11.67 -3.06 1.40
C PRO A 242 11.60 -3.01 2.93
N THR A 243 11.48 -4.17 3.59
CA THR A 243 11.31 -4.25 5.05
C THR A 243 12.64 -4.51 5.74
N ASP A 244 12.93 -3.73 6.77
CA ASP A 244 14.11 -3.86 7.64
C ASP A 244 13.82 -4.83 8.80
N VAL A 245 13.64 -6.10 8.48
CA VAL A 245 13.43 -7.15 9.48
C VAL A 245 14.72 -7.54 10.17
N GLU A 246 15.86 -7.31 9.54
CA GLU A 246 17.21 -7.57 10.06
C GLU A 246 17.43 -6.81 11.36
N THR A 247 17.15 -5.51 11.37
CA THR A 247 17.27 -4.65 12.56
C THR A 247 16.38 -5.10 13.71
N ILE A 248 15.15 -5.57 13.40
CA ILE A 248 14.25 -6.10 14.45
C ILE A 248 14.79 -7.39 15.03
N VAL A 249 15.37 -8.29 14.22
CA VAL A 249 16.00 -9.54 14.69
C VAL A 249 17.23 -9.25 15.56
N ASP A 250 18.07 -8.30 15.16
CA ASP A 250 19.24 -7.89 15.95
C ASP A 250 18.83 -7.29 17.31
N CYS A 251 17.81 -6.45 17.33
CA CYS A 251 17.22 -5.91 18.55
C CYS A 251 16.64 -7.04 19.45
N ALA A 252 15.92 -8.01 18.86
CA ALA A 252 15.38 -9.14 19.59
C ALA A 252 16.49 -9.99 20.26
N GLN A 253 17.65 -10.12 19.60
CA GLN A 253 18.83 -10.78 20.19
C GLN A 253 19.39 -9.99 21.38
N MET A 254 19.45 -8.65 21.29
CA MET A 254 19.90 -7.80 22.40
C MET A 254 18.98 -7.89 23.64
N LEU A 255 17.69 -8.17 23.40
CA LEU A 255 16.67 -8.29 24.45
C LEU A 255 16.41 -9.77 24.85
N LEU A 256 17.23 -10.74 24.44
CA LEU A 256 16.99 -12.17 24.69
C LEU A 256 16.94 -12.53 26.19
N ASP A 257 17.75 -11.88 27.02
CA ASP A 257 17.81 -12.09 28.46
C ASP A 257 16.68 -11.36 29.24
N ARG A 258 16.03 -10.43 28.60
CA ARG A 258 14.88 -9.66 29.11
C ARG A 258 13.60 -10.45 28.82
N LYS A 259 13.20 -11.32 29.74
CA LYS A 259 12.13 -12.32 29.55
C LYS A 259 10.75 -11.71 29.36
N GLU A 260 10.55 -10.45 29.69
CA GLU A 260 9.31 -9.70 29.51
C GLU A 260 9.00 -9.38 28.03
N PHE A 261 9.98 -9.29 27.17
CA PHE A 261 9.78 -8.91 25.75
C PHE A 261 9.55 -10.11 24.84
N HIS A 262 8.61 -9.98 23.92
CA HIS A 262 8.36 -10.99 22.90
C HIS A 262 8.04 -10.35 21.55
N PHE A 263 8.72 -10.79 20.50
CA PHE A 263 8.54 -10.30 19.13
C PHE A 263 7.68 -11.26 18.33
N VAL A 264 6.63 -10.76 17.69
CA VAL A 264 5.75 -11.57 16.84
C VAL A 264 5.79 -11.05 15.43
N PHE A 265 6.17 -11.90 14.49
CA PHE A 265 6.11 -11.60 13.05
C PHE A 265 4.94 -12.37 12.43
N ILE A 266 4.05 -11.66 11.74
CA ILE A 266 2.92 -12.26 11.01
C ILE A 266 2.99 -11.85 9.55
N GLY A 267 3.12 -12.81 8.64
CA GLY A 267 3.11 -12.46 7.24
C GLY A 267 3.71 -13.47 6.28
N ALA A 268 3.84 -13.02 5.04
CA ALA A 268 4.50 -13.73 3.96
C ALA A 268 5.44 -12.78 3.22
N GLY A 269 6.37 -13.32 2.47
CA GLY A 269 7.32 -12.53 1.66
C GLY A 269 8.63 -13.24 1.44
N VAL A 270 9.47 -12.66 0.60
CA VAL A 270 10.72 -13.30 0.16
C VAL A 270 11.75 -13.45 1.28
N LYS A 271 11.72 -12.60 2.32
CA LYS A 271 12.61 -12.67 3.49
C LYS A 271 12.08 -13.59 4.60
N LYS A 272 10.86 -14.16 4.50
CA LYS A 272 10.26 -14.96 5.56
C LYS A 272 11.09 -16.20 5.90
N LYS A 273 11.60 -16.89 4.85
CA LYS A 273 12.48 -18.05 5.07
C LYS A 273 13.76 -17.65 5.80
N TRP A 274 14.42 -16.60 5.34
CA TRP A 274 15.61 -16.04 6.00
C TRP A 274 15.33 -15.70 7.47
N LEU A 275 14.19 -15.04 7.76
CA LEU A 275 13.79 -14.70 9.12
C LEU A 275 13.66 -15.94 10.00
N GLY A 276 12.98 -16.98 9.54
CA GLY A 276 12.85 -18.24 10.29
C GLY A 276 14.20 -18.94 10.52
N ASP A 277 15.06 -18.96 9.50
CA ASP A 277 16.42 -19.55 9.58
C ASP A 277 17.29 -18.76 10.59
N GLU A 278 17.25 -17.44 10.61
CA GLU A 278 18.02 -16.61 11.56
C GLU A 278 17.50 -16.74 13.01
N VAL A 279 16.18 -16.78 13.20
CA VAL A 279 15.58 -17.02 14.53
C VAL A 279 16.03 -18.37 15.10
N ALA A 280 16.02 -19.42 14.28
CA ALA A 280 16.48 -20.74 14.68
C ALA A 280 18.00 -20.78 14.95
N LYS A 281 18.80 -20.22 14.06
CA LYS A 281 20.26 -20.18 14.14
C LYS A 281 20.74 -19.44 15.39
N ARG A 282 20.10 -18.34 15.75
CA ARG A 282 20.43 -17.51 16.93
C ARG A 282 19.72 -18.00 18.21
N ALA A 283 18.89 -19.05 18.13
CA ALA A 283 18.08 -19.59 19.22
C ALA A 283 17.23 -18.53 19.95
N LEU A 284 16.59 -17.62 19.20
CA LEU A 284 15.80 -16.52 19.74
C LEU A 284 14.47 -17.02 20.30
N LYS A 285 14.42 -17.34 21.57
CA LYS A 285 13.23 -17.84 22.27
C LYS A 285 12.16 -16.76 22.48
N ASN A 286 12.53 -15.50 22.33
CA ASN A 286 11.67 -14.33 22.43
C ASN A 286 11.11 -13.88 21.06
N VAL A 287 11.17 -14.74 20.03
CA VAL A 287 10.66 -14.44 18.69
C VAL A 287 9.73 -15.56 18.20
N THR A 288 8.54 -15.18 17.74
CA THR A 288 7.59 -16.07 17.07
C THR A 288 7.35 -15.60 15.64
N VAL A 289 7.46 -16.51 14.68
CA VAL A 289 7.20 -16.24 13.25
C VAL A 289 5.99 -17.04 12.80
N LEU A 290 4.92 -16.34 12.45
CA LEU A 290 3.65 -16.90 12.01
C LEU A 290 3.46 -16.75 10.51
N ASP A 291 2.58 -17.56 9.93
CA ASP A 291 2.12 -17.43 8.56
C ASP A 291 1.23 -16.21 8.38
N TYR A 292 0.98 -15.86 7.12
CA TYR A 292 0.00 -14.86 6.77
C TYR A 292 -1.37 -15.19 7.40
N ARG A 293 -2.01 -14.15 7.95
CA ARG A 293 -3.37 -14.23 8.48
C ARG A 293 -4.30 -13.32 7.67
N PRO A 294 -5.54 -13.75 7.42
CA PRO A 294 -6.51 -12.97 6.62
C PRO A 294 -6.85 -11.65 7.33
N ARG A 295 -7.35 -10.70 6.55
CA ARG A 295 -7.73 -9.37 7.09
C ARG A 295 -8.82 -9.46 8.16
N SER A 296 -9.72 -10.44 8.08
CA SER A 296 -10.75 -10.69 9.10
C SER A 296 -10.18 -10.97 10.49
N GLU A 297 -8.93 -11.41 10.60
CA GLU A 297 -8.24 -11.64 11.85
C GLU A 297 -7.43 -10.43 12.34
N GLN A 298 -7.43 -9.30 11.61
CA GLN A 298 -6.65 -8.12 12.00
C GLN A 298 -7.04 -7.60 13.39
N ILE A 299 -8.32 -7.64 13.74
CA ILE A 299 -8.78 -7.25 15.07
C ILE A 299 -8.12 -8.10 16.17
N ILE A 300 -7.89 -9.38 15.93
CA ILE A 300 -7.27 -10.29 16.91
C ILE A 300 -5.78 -9.96 17.04
N PHE A 301 -5.03 -10.04 15.93
CA PHE A 301 -3.57 -9.93 16.05
C PHE A 301 -3.09 -8.50 16.30
N LEU A 302 -3.76 -7.46 15.81
CA LEU A 302 -3.37 -6.08 16.12
C LEU A 302 -3.64 -5.72 17.59
N ASN A 303 -4.66 -6.32 18.21
CA ASN A 303 -4.89 -6.13 19.64
C ASN A 303 -4.01 -7.02 20.55
N ALA A 304 -3.29 -7.98 19.97
CA ALA A 304 -2.32 -8.80 20.69
C ALA A 304 -1.02 -8.06 21.00
N CYS A 305 -0.68 -6.99 20.28
CA CYS A 305 0.55 -6.26 20.55
C CYS A 305 0.37 -5.12 21.56
N ASP A 306 1.46 -4.79 22.24
CA ASP A 306 1.62 -3.56 23.00
C ASP A 306 2.14 -2.45 22.11
N ILE A 307 3.03 -2.77 21.16
CA ILE A 307 3.58 -1.87 20.15
C ILE A 307 3.53 -2.51 18.77
N GLY A 308 3.03 -1.75 17.77
CA GLY A 308 3.13 -2.13 16.36
C GLY A 308 4.45 -1.66 15.75
N LEU A 309 5.13 -2.55 15.05
CA LEU A 309 6.37 -2.24 14.34
C LEU A 309 6.11 -1.98 12.86
N VAL A 310 6.64 -0.87 12.35
CA VAL A 310 6.65 -0.53 10.92
C VAL A 310 8.10 -0.30 10.51
N ALA A 311 8.66 -1.17 9.69
CA ALA A 311 10.08 -1.13 9.37
C ALA A 311 10.31 -1.03 7.87
N LEU A 312 11.07 -0.04 7.44
CA LEU A 312 11.49 0.20 6.08
C LEU A 312 13.03 0.25 6.02
N VAL A 313 13.60 -0.27 4.94
CA VAL A 313 15.04 -0.12 4.69
C VAL A 313 15.39 1.33 4.35
N LYS A 314 16.65 1.70 4.48
CA LYS A 314 17.16 3.02 4.09
C LYS A 314 16.93 3.29 2.59
N GLY A 315 16.60 4.53 2.25
CA GLY A 315 16.34 4.95 0.86
C GLY A 315 14.88 4.84 0.43
N MET A 316 13.97 4.52 1.35
CA MET A 316 12.53 4.39 1.06
C MET A 316 11.77 5.72 1.09
N TRP A 317 12.43 6.84 1.39
CA TRP A 317 11.82 8.17 1.36
C TRP A 317 11.11 8.45 0.02
N GLY A 318 9.84 8.81 0.06
CA GLY A 318 9.05 9.15 -1.12
C GLY A 318 8.68 7.96 -2.02
N THR A 319 8.99 6.72 -1.63
CA THR A 319 8.75 5.55 -2.49
C THR A 319 7.43 4.86 -2.23
N ALA A 320 7.02 4.78 -0.97
CA ALA A 320 5.79 4.13 -0.54
C ALA A 320 5.41 4.56 0.88
N MET A 321 4.12 4.52 1.22
CA MET A 321 3.62 4.67 2.59
C MET A 321 3.01 3.35 3.08
N PRO A 322 3.56 2.73 4.14
CA PRO A 322 3.07 1.45 4.65
C PRO A 322 1.65 1.56 5.20
N SER A 323 0.69 0.90 4.56
CA SER A 323 -0.72 0.95 4.95
C SER A 323 -1.01 0.32 6.32
N ARG A 324 -0.10 -0.55 6.81
CA ARG A 324 -0.22 -1.13 8.17
C ARG A 324 -0.20 -0.08 9.27
N THR A 325 0.44 1.06 9.05
CA THR A 325 0.44 2.21 9.97
C THR A 325 -0.97 2.57 10.39
N TYR A 326 -1.87 2.75 9.43
CA TYR A 326 -3.26 3.12 9.69
C TYR A 326 -4.05 2.03 10.42
N ASN A 327 -3.76 0.75 10.13
CA ASN A 327 -4.41 -0.38 10.83
C ASN A 327 -3.95 -0.48 12.29
N ILE A 328 -2.67 -0.23 12.58
CA ILE A 328 -2.14 -0.17 13.95
C ILE A 328 -2.78 0.99 14.71
N MET A 329 -2.87 2.17 14.08
CA MET A 329 -3.56 3.33 14.64
C MET A 329 -5.03 3.02 14.95
N ALA A 330 -5.73 2.33 14.04
CA ALA A 330 -7.12 1.92 14.24
C ALA A 330 -7.31 0.99 15.43
N ALA A 331 -6.36 0.12 15.71
CA ALA A 331 -6.35 -0.74 16.90
C ALA A 331 -5.96 0.01 18.19
N GLY A 332 -5.70 1.31 18.12
CA GLY A 332 -5.28 2.12 19.27
C GLY A 332 -3.92 1.71 19.84
N LYS A 333 -3.00 1.32 18.97
CA LYS A 333 -1.67 0.87 19.38
C LYS A 333 -0.60 1.89 19.01
N PRO A 334 0.36 2.15 19.91
CA PRO A 334 1.53 2.96 19.59
C PRO A 334 2.41 2.27 18.54
N ILE A 335 3.22 3.06 17.85
CA ILE A 335 4.06 2.60 16.74
C ILE A 335 5.52 2.89 17.02
N ILE A 336 6.41 1.93 16.80
CA ILE A 336 7.81 2.22 16.53
C ILE A 336 8.07 2.06 15.04
N ALA A 337 8.56 3.11 14.41
CA ALA A 337 8.86 3.15 12.98
C ALA A 337 10.36 3.18 12.71
N LEU A 338 10.87 2.15 12.03
CA LEU A 338 12.20 2.20 11.42
C LEU A 338 12.04 2.86 10.06
N THR A 339 12.42 4.14 9.97
CA THR A 339 12.21 4.95 8.77
C THR A 339 13.14 6.17 8.75
N GLU A 340 13.25 6.81 7.57
CA GLU A 340 14.01 8.05 7.44
C GLU A 340 13.22 9.23 8.03
N GLU A 341 13.90 10.14 8.72
CA GLU A 341 13.34 11.27 9.46
C GLU A 341 12.34 12.15 8.67
N LYS A 342 12.57 12.31 7.37
CA LYS A 342 11.72 13.15 6.51
C LYS A 342 10.62 12.37 5.75
N SER A 343 10.47 11.08 6.05
CA SER A 343 9.42 10.26 5.43
C SER A 343 8.02 10.66 5.90
N GLU A 344 7.00 10.33 5.13
CA GLU A 344 5.60 10.52 5.57
C GLU A 344 5.32 9.75 6.85
N LEU A 345 5.88 8.54 6.99
CA LEU A 345 5.70 7.72 8.17
C LEU A 345 6.25 8.41 9.44
N ALA A 346 7.45 9.00 9.37
CA ALA A 346 8.03 9.78 10.47
C ALA A 346 7.15 10.97 10.82
N ARG A 347 6.73 11.75 9.82
CA ARG A 347 5.85 12.92 10.01
C ARG A 347 4.54 12.55 10.71
N VAL A 348 3.89 11.46 10.29
CA VAL A 348 2.64 11.00 10.93
C VAL A 348 2.87 10.63 12.40
N ILE A 349 3.98 9.96 12.72
CA ILE A 349 4.31 9.61 14.10
C ILE A 349 4.52 10.83 14.97
N ASP A 350 5.30 11.80 14.48
CA ASP A 350 5.64 13.00 15.21
C ASP A 350 4.42 13.93 15.39
N GLU A 351 3.68 14.18 14.31
CA GLU A 351 2.54 15.10 14.32
C GLU A 351 1.38 14.58 15.16
N GLU A 352 1.11 13.26 15.11
CA GLU A 352 0.05 12.64 15.89
C GLU A 352 0.53 12.22 17.29
N GLN A 353 1.83 12.28 17.57
CA GLN A 353 2.46 11.87 18.84
C GLN A 353 2.06 10.44 19.24
N ILE A 354 2.19 9.49 18.31
CA ILE A 354 1.68 8.12 18.42
C ILE A 354 2.77 7.06 18.57
N GLY A 355 4.03 7.48 18.77
CA GLY A 355 5.11 6.51 18.88
C GLY A 355 6.49 7.12 18.74
N TRP A 356 7.45 6.30 18.33
CA TRP A 356 8.86 6.65 18.15
C TRP A 356 9.33 6.36 16.74
N GLN A 357 10.26 7.19 16.28
CA GLN A 357 11.01 6.97 15.07
C GLN A 357 12.43 6.49 15.42
N VAL A 358 12.89 5.49 14.68
CA VAL A 358 14.26 4.96 14.75
C VAL A 358 14.83 4.92 13.34
N ALA A 359 16.11 5.22 13.19
CA ALA A 359 16.78 5.14 11.90
C ALA A 359 16.85 3.66 11.42
N PRO A 360 16.65 3.40 10.12
CA PRO A 360 16.84 2.05 9.58
C PRO A 360 18.26 1.53 9.82
N GLY A 361 18.39 0.30 10.28
CA GLY A 361 19.67 -0.33 10.61
C GLY A 361 20.16 -0.10 12.03
N ASP A 362 19.47 0.71 12.86
CA ASP A 362 19.88 1.03 14.22
C ASP A 362 19.13 0.16 15.25
N ALA A 363 19.68 -1.04 15.51
CA ALA A 363 19.10 -1.98 16.45
C ALA A 363 19.26 -1.54 17.92
N GLU A 364 20.31 -0.74 18.23
CA GLU A 364 20.52 -0.22 19.58
C GLU A 364 19.48 0.85 19.92
N ALA A 365 19.27 1.81 19.04
CA ALA A 365 18.21 2.80 19.23
C ALA A 365 16.81 2.17 19.28
N LEU A 366 16.56 1.10 18.50
CA LEU A 366 15.31 0.34 18.57
C LEU A 366 15.12 -0.30 19.95
N ARG A 367 16.17 -0.95 20.49
CA ARG A 367 16.17 -1.52 21.84
C ARG A 367 15.87 -0.47 22.90
N ASP A 368 16.54 0.67 22.83
CA ASP A 368 16.40 1.73 23.83
C ASP A 368 14.98 2.32 23.79
N ALA A 369 14.43 2.58 22.60
CA ALA A 369 13.05 3.01 22.45
C ALA A 369 12.04 1.99 23.02
N ILE A 370 12.24 0.70 22.80
CA ILE A 370 11.38 -0.35 23.36
C ILE A 370 11.41 -0.35 24.89
N VAL A 371 12.62 -0.26 25.49
CA VAL A 371 12.79 -0.25 26.94
C VAL A 371 12.16 0.98 27.56
N GLU A 372 12.39 2.18 26.98
CA GLU A 372 11.78 3.44 27.43
C GLU A 372 10.25 3.36 27.41
N MET A 373 9.67 2.83 26.35
CA MET A 373 8.21 2.67 26.24
C MET A 373 7.66 1.68 27.27
N TYR A 374 8.37 0.57 27.51
CA TYR A 374 7.97 -0.41 28.52
C TYR A 374 7.97 0.20 29.93
N GLU A 375 8.94 1.04 30.25
CA GLU A 375 9.08 1.71 31.55
C GLU A 375 8.11 2.89 31.72
N SER A 376 7.39 3.28 30.66
CA SER A 376 6.47 4.42 30.63
C SER A 376 5.04 4.03 30.22
N PRO A 377 4.33 3.16 30.98
CA PRO A 377 3.04 2.61 30.58
C PRO A 377 1.95 3.66 30.39
N ALA A 378 1.97 4.76 31.15
CA ALA A 378 1.01 5.86 31.00
C ALA A 378 1.21 6.59 29.66
N THR A 379 2.46 6.82 29.26
CA THR A 379 2.80 7.42 27.96
C THR A 379 2.38 6.51 26.81
N LEU A 380 2.64 5.21 26.95
CA LEU A 380 2.24 4.19 25.98
C LEU A 380 0.72 4.18 25.75
N ALA A 381 -0.06 4.18 26.85
CA ALA A 381 -1.52 4.22 26.78
C ALA A 381 -2.04 5.50 26.11
N ALA A 382 -1.45 6.66 26.46
CA ALA A 382 -1.80 7.95 25.87
C ALA A 382 -1.50 7.99 24.35
N MET A 383 -0.38 7.41 23.91
CA MET A 383 -0.05 7.29 22.49
C MET A 383 -1.04 6.39 21.74
N GLY A 384 -1.45 5.27 22.34
CA GLY A 384 -2.48 4.40 21.76
C GLY A 384 -3.83 5.12 21.60
N THR A 385 -4.24 5.92 22.58
CA THR A 385 -5.45 6.76 22.51
C THR A 385 -5.36 7.76 21.35
N ARG A 386 -4.27 8.53 21.26
CA ARG A 386 -4.05 9.48 20.16
C ARG A 386 -4.01 8.78 18.80
N ALA A 387 -3.41 7.58 18.71
CA ALA A 387 -3.39 6.81 17.48
C ALA A 387 -4.81 6.49 16.99
N ARG A 388 -5.70 6.04 17.89
CA ARG A 388 -7.10 5.79 17.58
C ARG A 388 -7.85 7.05 17.17
N GLU A 389 -7.69 8.14 17.91
CA GLU A 389 -8.31 9.44 17.63
C GLU A 389 -7.88 9.98 16.25
N ALA A 390 -6.59 9.93 15.94
CA ALA A 390 -6.07 10.33 14.64
C ALA A 390 -6.63 9.45 13.49
N ALA A 391 -6.73 8.13 13.71
CA ALA A 391 -7.32 7.22 12.73
C ALA A 391 -8.78 7.58 12.44
N LEU A 392 -9.58 7.87 13.47
CA LEU A 392 -10.98 8.29 13.34
C LEU A 392 -11.12 9.64 12.64
N ALA A 393 -10.29 10.61 13.01
CA ALA A 393 -10.43 11.99 12.53
C ALA A 393 -9.88 12.18 11.08
N LYS A 394 -8.78 11.51 10.72
CA LYS A 394 -8.00 11.84 9.51
C LYS A 394 -7.88 10.68 8.52
N TYR A 395 -7.96 9.42 8.99
CA TYR A 395 -7.64 8.25 8.18
C TYR A 395 -8.80 7.27 8.10
N SER A 396 -10.04 7.78 7.96
CA SER A 396 -11.25 6.99 7.75
C SER A 396 -11.48 6.70 6.27
N THR A 397 -12.24 5.64 5.98
CA THR A 397 -12.65 5.29 4.62
C THR A 397 -13.44 6.42 3.97
N GLU A 398 -14.33 7.06 4.72
CA GLU A 398 -15.19 8.15 4.25
C GLU A 398 -14.36 9.37 3.83
N ALA A 399 -13.41 9.78 4.66
CA ALA A 399 -12.52 10.92 4.37
C ALA A 399 -11.69 10.68 3.10
N ALA A 400 -11.17 9.46 2.93
CA ALA A 400 -10.41 9.08 1.75
C ALA A 400 -11.31 9.05 0.50
N LEU A 401 -12.49 8.44 0.57
CA LEU A 401 -13.43 8.39 -0.55
C LEU A 401 -13.89 9.79 -0.98
N ASP A 402 -14.11 10.70 -0.03
CA ASP A 402 -14.44 12.10 -0.33
C ASP A 402 -13.27 12.83 -1.02
N ALA A 403 -12.03 12.55 -0.62
CA ALA A 403 -10.86 13.08 -1.29
C ALA A 403 -10.74 12.54 -2.74
N TYR A 404 -10.99 11.24 -2.95
CA TYR A 404 -11.03 10.65 -4.30
C TYR A 404 -12.17 11.24 -5.15
N ARG A 405 -13.38 11.44 -4.59
CA ARG A 405 -14.49 12.11 -5.29
C ARG A 405 -14.07 13.49 -5.78
N ARG A 406 -13.53 14.34 -4.89
CA ARG A 406 -13.03 15.68 -5.26
C ARG A 406 -11.91 15.62 -6.30
N ALA A 407 -10.95 14.72 -6.10
CA ALA A 407 -9.81 14.61 -7.02
C ALA A 407 -10.22 14.18 -8.43
N LEU A 408 -11.22 13.32 -8.56
CA LEU A 408 -11.67 12.79 -9.85
C LEU A 408 -12.77 13.64 -10.52
N THR A 409 -13.49 14.51 -9.81
CA THR A 409 -14.48 15.42 -10.38
C THR A 409 -13.82 16.59 -11.14
N HIS A 410 -12.71 17.11 -10.65
CA HIS A 410 -12.00 18.25 -11.29
C HIS A 410 -11.14 17.85 -12.51
N ALA A 411 -11.10 16.60 -12.92
CA ALA A 411 -10.41 16.16 -14.13
C ALA A 411 -11.16 16.58 -15.44
N GLU A 412 -12.39 17.03 -15.34
CA GLU A 412 -13.22 17.40 -16.51
C GLU A 412 -12.80 18.74 -17.16
N LEU A 413 -12.10 19.62 -16.46
CA LEU A 413 -11.80 20.96 -16.93
C LEU A 413 -10.68 21.05 -17.98
N ARG A 414 -9.93 19.99 -18.25
CA ARG A 414 -8.81 19.98 -19.23
C ARG A 414 -9.05 19.15 -20.48
N ALA A 415 -10.14 18.41 -20.59
CA ALA A 415 -10.47 17.63 -21.78
C ALA A 415 -10.81 18.49 -23.02
N GLY A 416 -10.86 19.82 -22.89
CA GLY A 416 -11.17 20.79 -23.96
C GLY A 416 -9.95 21.42 -24.63
N ALA A 417 -8.73 21.16 -24.22
CA ALA A 417 -7.55 21.71 -24.92
C ALA A 417 -7.24 20.83 -26.14
N SER A 418 -7.58 21.29 -27.31
CA SER A 418 -7.17 20.70 -28.59
C SER A 418 -5.64 20.57 -28.65
N PRO A 419 -5.08 19.50 -29.27
CA PRO A 419 -3.66 19.44 -29.51
C PRO A 419 -3.20 20.62 -30.36
N PRO A 420 -2.02 21.18 -30.12
CA PRO A 420 -1.45 22.19 -30.99
C PRO A 420 -1.24 21.59 -32.39
N SER A 421 -1.72 22.33 -33.37
CA SER A 421 -1.61 22.08 -34.81
C SER A 421 -0.17 21.91 -35.28
#